data_b31d107130b2feb396e49d82293a8aff
#
_entry.id   b31d107130b2feb396e49d82293a8aff
#
_cell.length_a   1.000
_cell.length_b   1.000
_cell.length_c   1.000
_cell.angle_alpha   90.00
_cell.angle_beta   90.00
_cell.angle_gamma   90.00
#
_symmetry.space_group_name_H-M   'P 1'
#
loop_
_entity.id
_entity.type
_entity.pdbx_description
1 polymer ?
#
loop_
_entity_poly.entity_id
_entity_poly.type
_entity_poly.pdbx_seq_one_letter_code
_entity_poly.pdbx_strand_id
1 'polypeptide(L)'
;MPAVKNIEQTILPTVEKINADRNQRLNRLGLECSQPSDWLTVCRRLSLALVGNGLSLEEIRTLEQIDESKRERMHLENLLQDQRFHHYWAERWSRFLVGTDGGQFIVYRRRRFRIWLAEVFAANQRYDQTVRELLTAEGLWTDKPQVNFLTATFDSNDGSADPIRLAARTSRVFLGLRIDCL
;
A
#
# COMPACT_ATOMS: atom_id res chain seq x y z
N MET A 1 -12.70 -0.53 17.21
CA MET A 1 -11.84 -1.61 17.71
C MET A 1 -10.92 -1.04 18.76
N PRO A 2 -10.68 -1.68 19.89
CA PRO A 2 -9.69 -1.21 20.84
C PRO A 2 -8.31 -1.25 20.17
N ALA A 3 -7.53 -0.18 20.35
CA ALA A 3 -6.15 -0.15 19.92
C ALA A 3 -5.39 -1.30 20.61
N VAL A 4 -4.67 -2.10 19.85
CA VAL A 4 -3.82 -3.17 20.40
C VAL A 4 -2.72 -2.48 21.19
N LYS A 5 -2.86 -2.46 22.51
CA LYS A 5 -1.96 -1.73 23.42
C LYS A 5 -0.53 -2.28 23.50
N ASN A 6 -0.30 -3.48 22.97
CA ASN A 6 1.03 -4.08 22.92
C ASN A 6 1.15 -5.01 21.71
N ILE A 7 1.48 -4.42 20.54
CA ILE A 7 1.63 -5.12 19.27
C ILE A 7 2.70 -6.22 19.40
N GLU A 8 3.80 -5.97 20.08
CA GLU A 8 4.89 -6.93 20.26
C GLU A 8 4.40 -8.19 20.99
N GLN A 9 3.71 -8.04 22.12
CA GLN A 9 3.20 -9.19 22.88
C GLN A 9 2.15 -10.00 22.11
N THR A 10 1.41 -9.38 21.20
CA THR A 10 0.37 -10.06 20.42
C THR A 10 0.93 -10.72 19.16
N ILE A 11 1.93 -10.12 18.54
CA ILE A 11 2.46 -10.56 17.25
C ILE A 11 3.64 -11.51 17.38
N LEU A 12 4.54 -11.31 18.37
CA LEU A 12 5.73 -12.13 18.54
C LEU A 12 5.46 -13.62 18.61
N PRO A 13 4.49 -14.13 19.40
CA PRO A 13 4.21 -15.57 19.45
C PRO A 13 3.78 -16.14 18.09
N THR A 14 3.05 -15.35 17.30
CA THR A 14 2.64 -15.76 15.95
C THR A 14 3.83 -15.78 14.99
N VAL A 15 4.71 -14.79 15.07
CA VAL A 15 5.96 -14.75 14.28
C VAL A 15 6.86 -15.93 14.61
N GLU A 16 7.04 -16.25 15.89
CA GLU A 16 7.83 -17.40 16.34
C GLU A 16 7.26 -18.72 15.80
N LYS A 17 5.94 -18.90 15.85
CA LYS A 17 5.27 -20.07 15.28
C LYS A 17 5.50 -20.19 13.78
N ILE A 18 5.32 -19.09 13.01
CA ILE A 18 5.54 -19.06 11.56
C ILE A 18 7.00 -19.42 11.25
N ASN A 19 7.95 -18.88 12.01
CA ASN A 19 9.36 -19.18 11.82
C ASN A 19 9.70 -20.63 12.15
N ALA A 20 9.11 -21.19 13.20
CA ALA A 20 9.28 -22.59 13.57
C ALA A 20 8.73 -23.53 12.48
N ASP A 21 7.51 -23.28 12.00
CA ASP A 21 6.88 -24.05 10.91
C ASP A 21 7.70 -23.98 9.62
N ARG A 22 8.20 -22.78 9.27
CA ARG A 22 9.09 -22.58 8.13
C ARG A 22 10.38 -23.40 8.24
N ASN A 23 11.05 -23.32 9.39
CA ASN A 23 12.30 -24.04 9.62
C ASN A 23 12.08 -25.56 9.59
N GLN A 24 10.99 -26.05 10.18
CA GLN A 24 10.63 -27.46 10.12
C GLN A 24 10.41 -27.93 8.67
N ARG A 25 9.75 -27.11 7.84
CA ARG A 25 9.54 -27.40 6.42
C ARG A 25 10.86 -27.45 5.65
N LEU A 26 11.76 -26.48 5.87
CA LEU A 26 13.08 -26.48 5.25
C LEU A 26 13.87 -27.74 5.61
N ASN A 27 13.92 -28.10 6.90
CA ASN A 27 14.60 -29.30 7.37
C ASN A 27 14.04 -30.58 6.72
N ARG A 28 12.72 -30.71 6.58
CA ARG A 28 12.09 -31.86 5.90
C ARG A 28 12.48 -31.96 4.41
N LEU A 29 12.75 -30.84 3.77
CA LEU A 29 13.14 -30.77 2.38
C LEU A 29 14.66 -30.86 2.17
N GLY A 30 15.44 -30.98 3.26
CA GLY A 30 16.91 -30.98 3.20
C GLY A 30 17.48 -29.63 2.73
N LEU A 31 16.75 -28.53 2.94
CA LEU A 31 17.16 -27.19 2.52
C LEU A 31 17.66 -26.40 3.74
N GLU A 32 18.75 -25.68 3.52
CA GLU A 32 19.30 -24.74 4.49
C GLU A 32 18.94 -23.28 4.07
N CYS A 33 18.80 -22.41 5.09
CA CYS A 33 18.67 -20.99 4.81
C CYS A 33 19.98 -20.44 4.23
N SER A 34 19.89 -19.59 3.22
CA SER A 34 21.03 -18.81 2.77
C SER A 34 21.55 -17.89 3.88
N GLN A 35 22.81 -17.52 3.79
CA GLN A 35 23.38 -16.52 4.69
C GLN A 35 22.57 -15.21 4.62
N PRO A 36 22.44 -14.46 5.72
CA PRO A 36 21.83 -13.15 5.71
C PRO A 36 22.49 -12.23 4.65
N SER A 37 21.66 -11.42 3.99
CA SER A 37 22.19 -10.40 3.07
C SER A 37 22.89 -9.30 3.86
N ASP A 38 23.86 -8.63 3.22
CA ASP A 38 24.48 -7.43 3.80
C ASP A 38 23.46 -6.30 3.96
N TRP A 39 23.74 -5.36 4.86
CA TRP A 39 22.86 -4.25 5.20
C TRP A 39 22.50 -3.38 3.98
N LEU A 40 23.44 -3.16 3.04
CA LEU A 40 23.19 -2.33 1.86
C LEU A 40 22.20 -3.00 0.91
N THR A 41 22.32 -4.31 0.72
CA THR A 41 21.36 -5.10 -0.04
C THR A 41 19.96 -5.05 0.58
N VAL A 42 19.87 -5.16 1.92
CA VAL A 42 18.59 -5.06 2.64
C VAL A 42 17.98 -3.66 2.48
N CYS A 43 18.76 -2.61 2.75
CA CYS A 43 18.32 -1.22 2.60
C CYS A 43 17.88 -0.91 1.16
N ARG A 44 18.60 -1.41 0.15
CA ARG A 44 18.21 -1.26 -1.26
C ARG A 44 16.86 -1.93 -1.55
N ARG A 45 16.63 -3.13 -1.03
CA ARG A 45 15.35 -3.83 -1.21
C ARG A 45 14.20 -3.09 -0.53
N LEU A 46 14.44 -2.55 0.68
CA LEU A 46 13.47 -1.71 1.39
C LEU A 46 13.11 -0.47 0.58
N SER A 47 14.10 0.26 0.07
CA SER A 47 13.88 1.45 -0.76
C SER A 47 13.07 1.13 -2.01
N LEU A 48 13.44 0.08 -2.76
CA LEU A 48 12.70 -0.35 -3.95
C LEU A 48 11.24 -0.75 -3.63
N ALA A 49 11.04 -1.43 -2.51
CA ALA A 49 9.70 -1.89 -2.10
C ALA A 49 8.82 -0.74 -1.59
N LEU A 50 9.38 0.22 -0.87
CA LEU A 50 8.61 1.24 -0.15
C LEU A 50 8.49 2.57 -0.91
N VAL A 51 9.52 2.96 -1.66
CA VAL A 51 9.53 4.24 -2.40
C VAL A 51 9.72 4.09 -3.91
N GLY A 52 9.95 2.86 -4.38
CA GLY A 52 10.10 2.55 -5.81
C GLY A 52 11.44 2.95 -6.42
N ASN A 53 12.37 3.47 -5.64
CA ASN A 53 13.70 3.90 -6.06
C ASN A 53 14.79 3.21 -5.22
N GLY A 54 15.99 3.07 -5.76
CA GLY A 54 17.17 2.69 -4.97
C GLY A 54 17.65 3.83 -4.07
N LEU A 55 18.62 3.56 -3.20
CA LEU A 55 19.26 4.59 -2.39
C LEU A 55 20.10 5.52 -3.26
N SER A 56 20.11 6.78 -2.91
CA SER A 56 21.11 7.75 -3.41
C SER A 56 22.46 7.54 -2.72
N LEU A 57 23.50 8.11 -3.31
CA LEU A 57 24.84 8.07 -2.70
C LEU A 57 24.86 8.78 -1.35
N GLU A 58 24.10 9.85 -1.21
CA GLU A 58 23.97 10.62 0.05
C GLU A 58 23.29 9.79 1.13
N GLU A 59 22.23 9.05 0.79
CA GLU A 59 21.56 8.15 1.72
C GLU A 59 22.50 7.03 2.18
N ILE A 60 23.30 6.45 1.27
CA ILE A 60 24.31 5.44 1.61
C ILE A 60 25.34 6.01 2.59
N ARG A 61 25.92 7.16 2.27
CA ARG A 61 26.93 7.82 3.14
C ARG A 61 26.37 8.16 4.51
N THR A 62 25.11 8.58 4.59
CA THR A 62 24.43 8.85 5.85
C THR A 62 24.28 7.57 6.68
N LEU A 63 23.89 6.47 6.04
CA LEU A 63 23.77 5.17 6.72
C LEU A 63 25.12 4.63 7.19
N GLU A 64 26.21 4.87 6.44
CA GLU A 64 27.56 4.48 6.84
C GLU A 64 28.03 5.15 8.15
N GLN A 65 27.49 6.33 8.50
CA GLN A 65 27.77 7.02 9.76
C GLN A 65 27.06 6.39 10.97
N ILE A 66 26.10 5.51 10.73
CA ILE A 66 25.29 4.85 11.75
C ILE A 66 25.91 3.50 12.09
N ASP A 67 25.78 3.07 13.35
CA ASP A 67 26.14 1.73 13.78
C ASP A 67 25.45 0.68 12.88
N GLU A 68 26.22 -0.30 12.42
CA GLU A 68 25.76 -1.27 11.43
C GLU A 68 24.49 -2.01 11.89
N SER A 69 24.40 -2.35 13.16
CA SER A 69 23.25 -3.04 13.76
C SER A 69 21.95 -2.23 13.73
N LYS A 70 22.03 -0.92 13.49
CA LYS A 70 20.88 0.01 13.50
C LYS A 70 20.52 0.52 12.10
N ARG A 71 21.38 0.35 11.10
CA ARG A 71 21.21 0.92 9.75
C ARG A 71 19.89 0.55 9.11
N GLU A 72 19.57 -0.73 9.06
CA GLU A 72 18.35 -1.24 8.42
C GLU A 72 17.08 -0.70 9.07
N ARG A 73 17.05 -0.70 10.41
CA ARG A 73 15.91 -0.18 11.16
C ARG A 73 15.72 1.31 10.97
N MET A 74 16.80 2.10 11.11
CA MET A 74 16.71 3.54 10.91
C MET A 74 16.35 3.89 9.48
N HIS A 75 16.88 3.16 8.50
CA HIS A 75 16.50 3.34 7.10
C HIS A 75 15.01 3.08 6.88
N LEU A 76 14.49 1.99 7.42
CA LEU A 76 13.05 1.65 7.34
C LEU A 76 12.19 2.76 7.98
N GLU A 77 12.55 3.23 9.18
CA GLU A 77 11.82 4.28 9.89
C GLU A 77 11.81 5.60 9.08
N ASN A 78 12.95 5.96 8.48
CA ASN A 78 13.06 7.13 7.61
C ASN A 78 12.21 7.00 6.36
N LEU A 79 12.23 5.84 5.69
CA LEU A 79 11.42 5.60 4.48
C LEU A 79 9.92 5.72 4.76
N LEU A 80 9.44 5.23 5.90
CA LEU A 80 8.02 5.29 6.27
C LEU A 80 7.54 6.72 6.55
N GLN A 81 8.44 7.65 6.86
CA GLN A 81 8.14 9.08 7.06
C GLN A 81 8.41 9.90 5.79
N ASP A 82 9.01 9.30 4.77
CA ASP A 82 9.39 9.99 3.54
C ASP A 82 8.16 10.31 2.68
N GLN A 83 8.11 11.52 2.14
CA GLN A 83 7.07 11.92 1.21
C GLN A 83 7.01 11.02 -0.03
N ARG A 84 8.17 10.48 -0.48
CA ARG A 84 8.23 9.51 -1.59
C ARG A 84 7.41 8.26 -1.30
N PHE A 85 7.40 7.75 -0.04
CA PHE A 85 6.57 6.62 0.37
C PHE A 85 5.09 6.93 0.15
N HIS A 86 4.60 8.06 0.64
CA HIS A 86 3.20 8.44 0.53
C HIS A 86 2.75 8.56 -0.93
N HIS A 87 3.55 9.21 -1.78
CA HIS A 87 3.24 9.36 -3.20
C HIS A 87 3.34 8.06 -3.99
N TYR A 88 4.36 7.23 -3.73
CA TYR A 88 4.52 5.94 -4.37
C TYR A 88 3.35 5.00 -4.09
N TRP A 89 2.94 4.91 -2.83
CA TRP A 89 1.80 4.07 -2.45
C TRP A 89 0.47 4.66 -2.92
N ALA A 90 0.30 5.97 -2.92
CA ALA A 90 -0.88 6.62 -3.50
C ALA A 90 -1.05 6.29 -4.99
N GLU A 91 0.04 6.27 -5.77
CA GLU A 91 -0.01 5.86 -7.18
C GLU A 91 -0.39 4.39 -7.32
N ARG A 92 0.22 3.50 -6.54
CA ARG A 92 -0.09 2.06 -6.59
C ARG A 92 -1.54 1.79 -6.18
N TRP A 93 -2.00 2.38 -5.09
CA TRP A 93 -3.38 2.24 -4.62
C TRP A 93 -4.38 2.84 -5.60
N SER A 94 -4.09 3.97 -6.20
CA SER A 94 -4.93 4.53 -7.25
C SER A 94 -5.14 3.53 -8.39
N ARG A 95 -4.09 2.81 -8.81
CA ARG A 95 -4.20 1.77 -9.84
C ARG A 95 -5.03 0.57 -9.39
N PHE A 96 -4.90 0.15 -8.14
CA PHE A 96 -5.72 -0.94 -7.59
C PHE A 96 -7.19 -0.55 -7.47
N LEU A 97 -7.46 0.67 -6.98
CA LEU A 97 -8.80 1.15 -6.70
C LEU A 97 -9.59 1.50 -7.96
N VAL A 98 -8.95 2.19 -8.91
CA VAL A 98 -9.66 2.76 -10.08
C VAL A 98 -9.09 2.33 -11.43
N GLY A 99 -8.01 1.56 -11.44
CA GLY A 99 -7.37 1.11 -12.67
C GLY A 99 -6.37 2.10 -13.25
N THR A 100 -5.88 1.78 -14.44
CA THR A 100 -4.91 2.61 -15.19
C THR A 100 -5.57 3.54 -16.19
N ASP A 101 -6.78 3.23 -16.59
CA ASP A 101 -7.51 3.96 -17.61
C ASP A 101 -7.88 5.36 -17.11
N GLY A 102 -7.79 6.32 -18.01
CA GLY A 102 -7.94 7.73 -17.68
C GLY A 102 -9.37 8.16 -17.32
N GLY A 103 -10.36 7.29 -17.45
CA GLY A 103 -11.78 7.63 -17.27
C GLY A 103 -12.21 8.84 -18.12
N GLN A 104 -13.48 9.20 -18.06
CA GLN A 104 -13.90 10.47 -18.66
C GLN A 104 -13.37 11.65 -17.86
N PHE A 105 -12.68 12.56 -18.52
CA PHE A 105 -12.07 13.75 -17.90
C PHE A 105 -13.07 14.58 -17.07
N ILE A 106 -14.33 14.58 -17.45
CA ILE A 106 -15.39 15.35 -16.79
C ILE A 106 -15.77 14.75 -15.44
N VAL A 107 -15.70 13.42 -15.27
CA VAL A 107 -16.19 12.71 -14.07
C VAL A 107 -15.12 12.08 -13.19
N TYR A 108 -13.88 12.02 -13.69
CA TYR A 108 -12.75 11.42 -12.96
C TYR A 108 -11.49 12.28 -13.00
N ARG A 109 -10.92 12.58 -11.85
CA ARG A 109 -9.70 13.39 -11.69
C ARG A 109 -8.63 12.61 -10.93
N ARG A 110 -7.93 11.74 -11.63
CA ARG A 110 -6.85 10.89 -11.08
C ARG A 110 -5.85 11.64 -10.22
N ARG A 111 -5.43 12.85 -10.63
CA ARG A 111 -4.46 13.65 -9.86
C ARG A 111 -5.00 14.00 -8.48
N ARG A 112 -6.25 14.46 -8.36
CA ARG A 112 -6.85 14.80 -7.07
C ARG A 112 -7.03 13.59 -6.18
N PHE A 113 -7.45 12.47 -6.76
CA PHE A 113 -7.60 11.21 -6.06
C PHE A 113 -6.26 10.71 -5.50
N ARG A 114 -5.18 10.79 -6.28
CA ARG A 114 -3.82 10.43 -5.82
C ARG A 114 -3.30 11.34 -4.72
N ILE A 115 -3.53 12.66 -4.81
CA ILE A 115 -3.13 13.61 -3.76
C ILE A 115 -3.83 13.24 -2.46
N TRP A 116 -5.14 13.05 -2.50
CA TRP A 116 -5.90 12.61 -1.33
C TRP A 116 -5.38 11.28 -0.75
N LEU A 117 -5.09 10.29 -1.57
CA LEU A 117 -4.50 9.03 -1.11
C LEU A 117 -3.13 9.26 -0.45
N ALA A 118 -2.30 10.16 -0.98
CA ALA A 118 -1.02 10.49 -0.36
C ALA A 118 -1.22 11.15 1.02
N GLU A 119 -2.21 12.01 1.18
CA GLU A 119 -2.60 12.60 2.47
C GLU A 119 -3.10 11.53 3.46
N VAL A 120 -3.90 10.56 2.99
CA VAL A 120 -4.36 9.41 3.78
C VAL A 120 -3.17 8.60 4.32
N PHE A 121 -2.16 8.33 3.48
CA PHE A 121 -0.96 7.62 3.90
C PHE A 121 -0.10 8.46 4.85
N ALA A 122 0.07 9.75 4.58
CA ALA A 122 0.83 10.65 5.45
C ALA A 122 0.20 10.78 6.84
N ALA A 123 -1.13 10.81 6.91
CA ALA A 123 -1.89 10.83 8.15
C ALA A 123 -1.95 9.46 8.86
N ASN A 124 -1.42 8.40 8.24
CA ASN A 124 -1.57 7.02 8.71
C ASN A 124 -3.03 6.69 9.07
N GLN A 125 -3.97 7.13 8.21
CA GLN A 125 -5.40 6.94 8.43
C GLN A 125 -5.75 5.45 8.47
N ARG A 126 -6.67 5.07 9.34
CA ARG A 126 -7.10 3.68 9.46
C ARG A 126 -7.73 3.18 8.17
N TYR A 127 -7.40 1.95 7.78
CA TYR A 127 -7.88 1.33 6.55
C TYR A 127 -9.42 1.25 6.48
N ASP A 128 -10.07 0.86 7.57
CA ASP A 128 -11.54 0.77 7.65
C ASP A 128 -12.22 2.13 7.44
N GLN A 129 -11.62 3.22 7.94
CA GLN A 129 -12.09 4.58 7.72
C GLN A 129 -11.92 4.97 6.24
N THR A 130 -10.76 4.72 5.66
CA THR A 130 -10.49 5.01 4.25
C THR A 130 -11.47 4.27 3.32
N VAL A 131 -11.72 2.99 3.56
CA VAL A 131 -12.69 2.19 2.78
C VAL A 131 -14.10 2.76 2.94
N ARG A 132 -14.50 3.12 4.15
CA ARG A 132 -15.80 3.75 4.39
C ARG A 132 -15.96 5.04 3.60
N GLU A 133 -14.96 5.93 3.64
CA GLU A 133 -14.96 7.17 2.87
C GLU A 133 -15.08 6.94 1.36
N LEU A 134 -14.42 5.91 0.82
CA LEU A 134 -14.51 5.55 -0.60
C LEU A 134 -15.91 5.07 -0.99
N LEU A 135 -16.57 4.29 -0.12
CA LEU A 135 -17.85 3.66 -0.44
C LEU A 135 -19.06 4.56 -0.15
N THR A 136 -18.93 5.52 0.78
CA THR A 136 -20.02 6.38 1.21
C THR A 136 -19.84 7.85 0.82
N ALA A 137 -18.84 8.17 -0.02
CA ALA A 137 -18.59 9.53 -0.43
C ALA A 137 -19.74 10.05 -1.29
N GLU A 138 -20.24 11.23 -0.92
CA GLU A 138 -21.26 11.97 -1.66
C GLU A 138 -20.76 13.36 -1.99
N GLY A 139 -21.16 13.88 -3.15
CA GLY A 139 -20.81 15.22 -3.62
C GLY A 139 -20.05 15.21 -4.94
N LEU A 140 -19.44 16.35 -5.25
CA LEU A 140 -18.70 16.52 -6.49
C LEU A 140 -17.26 15.98 -6.34
N TRP A 141 -16.79 15.26 -7.34
CA TRP A 141 -15.40 14.78 -7.41
C TRP A 141 -14.35 15.91 -7.35
N THR A 142 -14.76 17.16 -7.63
CA THR A 142 -13.93 18.36 -7.51
C THR A 142 -13.63 18.71 -6.05
N ASP A 143 -14.58 18.50 -5.17
CA ASP A 143 -14.50 18.87 -3.76
C ASP A 143 -14.15 17.69 -2.87
N LYS A 144 -14.68 16.52 -3.23
CA LYS A 144 -14.49 15.27 -2.50
C LYS A 144 -13.75 14.25 -3.39
N PRO A 145 -12.42 14.17 -3.32
CA PRO A 145 -11.62 13.26 -4.14
C PRO A 145 -12.04 11.79 -4.04
N GLN A 146 -12.57 11.35 -2.88
CA GLN A 146 -13.05 9.99 -2.63
C GLN A 146 -14.13 9.55 -3.62
N VAL A 147 -14.99 10.47 -4.06
CA VAL A 147 -16.05 10.23 -5.06
C VAL A 147 -15.49 9.66 -6.36
N ASN A 148 -14.22 9.95 -6.67
CA ASN A 148 -13.58 9.39 -7.86
C ASN A 148 -13.54 7.85 -7.88
N PHE A 149 -13.62 7.17 -6.75
CA PHE A 149 -13.74 5.71 -6.71
C PHE A 149 -15.06 5.25 -7.35
N LEU A 150 -16.14 5.99 -7.10
CA LEU A 150 -17.47 5.70 -7.65
C LEU A 150 -17.54 6.13 -9.12
N THR A 151 -17.15 7.37 -9.43
CA THR A 151 -17.28 7.92 -10.79
C THR A 151 -16.33 7.27 -11.80
N ALA A 152 -15.25 6.63 -11.36
CA ALA A 152 -14.40 5.83 -12.23
C ALA A 152 -15.06 4.56 -12.78
N THR A 153 -16.27 4.21 -12.29
CA THR A 153 -17.08 3.10 -12.82
C THR A 153 -18.20 3.55 -13.74
N PHE A 154 -18.39 4.85 -13.94
CA PHE A 154 -19.43 5.38 -14.82
C PHE A 154 -19.22 4.92 -16.26
N ASP A 155 -20.32 4.74 -16.97
CA ASP A 155 -20.26 4.37 -18.38
C ASP A 155 -19.56 5.47 -19.19
N SER A 156 -18.64 5.05 -20.06
CA SER A 156 -17.85 5.98 -20.86
C SER A 156 -18.64 6.64 -22.01
N ASN A 157 -19.79 6.09 -22.38
CA ASN A 157 -20.58 6.57 -23.51
C ASN A 157 -21.55 7.68 -23.09
N ASP A 158 -22.26 7.48 -21.98
CA ASP A 158 -23.31 8.42 -21.54
C ASP A 158 -23.05 9.06 -20.16
N GLY A 159 -22.00 8.61 -19.45
CA GLY A 159 -21.66 9.10 -18.11
C GLY A 159 -22.64 8.67 -17.03
N SER A 160 -23.48 7.66 -17.29
CA SER A 160 -24.39 7.11 -16.29
C SER A 160 -23.66 6.26 -15.26
N ALA A 161 -24.23 6.17 -14.06
CA ALA A 161 -23.74 5.27 -13.03
C ALA A 161 -23.95 3.81 -13.44
N ASP A 162 -22.86 3.01 -13.36
CA ASP A 162 -22.93 1.57 -13.64
C ASP A 162 -22.79 0.79 -12.32
N PRO A 163 -23.90 0.36 -11.70
CA PRO A 163 -23.87 -0.35 -10.43
C PRO A 163 -23.22 -1.74 -10.54
N ILE A 164 -23.23 -2.37 -11.70
CA ILE A 164 -22.62 -3.69 -11.93
C ILE A 164 -21.10 -3.53 -11.90
N ARG A 165 -20.56 -2.56 -12.63
CA ARG A 165 -19.12 -2.24 -12.59
C ARG A 165 -18.66 -1.83 -11.20
N LEU A 166 -19.47 -1.05 -10.47
CA LEU A 166 -19.14 -0.65 -9.11
C LEU A 166 -19.10 -1.85 -8.16
N ALA A 167 -20.09 -2.74 -8.22
CA ALA A 167 -20.14 -3.97 -7.44
C ALA A 167 -18.93 -4.87 -7.75
N ALA A 168 -18.63 -5.08 -9.02
CA ALA A 168 -17.49 -5.89 -9.47
C ALA A 168 -16.16 -5.30 -8.98
N ARG A 169 -15.98 -3.99 -9.09
CA ARG A 169 -14.78 -3.29 -8.59
C ARG A 169 -14.65 -3.40 -7.07
N THR A 170 -15.72 -3.16 -6.34
CA THR A 170 -15.75 -3.24 -4.88
C THR A 170 -15.39 -4.64 -4.40
N SER A 171 -16.01 -5.67 -4.98
CA SER A 171 -15.69 -7.08 -4.69
C SER A 171 -14.23 -7.41 -4.96
N ARG A 172 -13.72 -7.00 -6.11
CA ARG A 172 -12.33 -7.30 -6.50
C ARG A 172 -11.32 -6.61 -5.59
N VAL A 173 -11.54 -5.33 -5.30
CA VAL A 173 -10.57 -4.52 -4.54
C VAL A 173 -10.57 -4.87 -3.06
N PHE A 174 -11.74 -5.06 -2.45
CA PHE A 174 -11.85 -5.18 -1.00
C PHE A 174 -12.05 -6.62 -0.52
N LEU A 175 -12.58 -7.51 -1.36
CA LEU A 175 -12.83 -8.90 -0.99
C LEU A 175 -11.94 -9.89 -1.75
N GLY A 176 -11.19 -9.42 -2.75
CA GLY A 176 -10.35 -10.29 -3.60
C GLY A 176 -11.14 -11.22 -4.50
N LEU A 177 -12.45 -10.97 -4.69
CA LEU A 177 -13.33 -11.79 -5.48
C LEU A 177 -13.60 -11.16 -6.85
N ARG A 178 -13.49 -11.96 -7.92
CA ARG A 178 -13.87 -11.54 -9.27
C ARG A 178 -15.28 -12.02 -9.56
N ILE A 179 -16.21 -11.08 -9.71
CA ILE A 179 -17.60 -11.34 -10.08
C ILE A 179 -17.98 -10.75 -11.45
N ASP A 180 -17.00 -10.19 -12.14
CA ASP A 180 -17.13 -9.53 -13.45
C ASP A 180 -17.00 -10.48 -14.65
N CYS A 181 -16.92 -11.79 -14.40
CA CYS A 181 -16.80 -12.84 -15.44
C CYS A 181 -18.05 -13.75 -15.52
N LEU A 182 -19.21 -13.25 -15.11
CA LEU A 182 -20.49 -13.96 -15.22
C LEU A 182 -21.27 -13.48 -16.43
#